data_c1d90b3f2eb1650f4830db8c753db3d0
#
_entry.id   c1d90b3f2eb1650f4830db8c753db3d0
#
_cell.length_a   1.000
_cell.length_b   1.000
_cell.length_c   1.000
_cell.angle_alpha   90.00
_cell.angle_beta   90.00
_cell.angle_gamma   90.00
#
_symmetry.space_group_name_H-M   'P 1'
#
loop_
_entity.id
_entity.type
_entity.pdbx_description
1 polymer ?
#
loop_
_entity_poly.entity_id
_entity_poly.type
_entity_poly.pdbx_seq_one_letter_code
_entity_poly.pdbx_strand_id
1 'polypeptide(L)'
;SHKRGTFTNDQLKWGYDKALASSSQIKLLMPLLGETGCRLAEIVGLKLEDIDLESDLIYVRPNSARRLKTRSSHRTLPLVGYAKLAMGQALKQGDATYLFPRYIRDGKCYATHASNPLNKWLKKDFDGLTAHCLRHTFRDRLRAVECPIDLIDQIGGWKSVSSIGNSYGEGYSIDKIRWRVEIIQIIEPKKRNSNQSTLN
;
A
#
# COMPACT_ATOMS: atom_id res chain seq x y z
N SER A 1 -21.30 -1.67 -18.53
CA SER A 1 -20.50 -0.48 -18.24
C SER A 1 -19.11 -0.94 -17.79
N HIS A 2 -18.09 -0.68 -18.60
CA HIS A 2 -16.70 -0.91 -18.21
C HIS A 2 -16.42 -0.07 -16.96
N LYS A 3 -16.38 -0.71 -15.80
CA LYS A 3 -15.75 -0.12 -14.62
C LYS A 3 -14.29 0.15 -14.97
N ARG A 4 -13.93 1.42 -15.04
CA ARG A 4 -12.54 1.83 -15.27
C ARG A 4 -11.63 1.09 -14.29
N GLY A 5 -10.80 0.23 -14.85
CA GLY A 5 -9.55 -0.26 -14.28
C GLY A 5 -9.51 -0.52 -12.77
N THR A 6 -10.25 -1.50 -12.28
CA THR A 6 -10.09 -2.00 -10.92
C THR A 6 -9.62 -3.45 -10.93
N PHE A 7 -8.81 -3.81 -9.95
CA PHE A 7 -8.41 -5.19 -9.71
C PHE A 7 -9.52 -5.95 -8.97
N THR A 8 -9.72 -7.20 -9.32
CA THR A 8 -10.51 -8.12 -8.49
C THR A 8 -9.67 -8.59 -7.30
N ASN A 9 -10.32 -9.11 -6.25
CA ASN A 9 -9.61 -9.69 -5.11
C ASN A 9 -8.72 -10.87 -5.53
N ASP A 10 -9.17 -11.69 -6.49
CA ASP A 10 -8.37 -12.79 -7.02
C ASP A 10 -7.13 -12.30 -7.78
N GLN A 11 -7.25 -11.23 -8.55
CA GLN A 11 -6.09 -10.59 -9.20
C GLN A 11 -5.10 -10.02 -8.19
N LEU A 12 -5.58 -9.35 -7.15
CA LEU A 12 -4.73 -8.83 -6.09
C LEU A 12 -3.97 -9.96 -5.40
N LYS A 13 -4.67 -11.01 -5.00
CA LYS A 13 -4.05 -12.17 -4.35
C LYS A 13 -3.00 -12.82 -5.22
N TRP A 14 -3.33 -13.09 -6.48
CA TRP A 14 -2.40 -13.68 -7.43
C TRP A 14 -1.14 -12.83 -7.61
N GLY A 15 -1.32 -11.52 -7.79
CA GLY A 15 -0.22 -10.57 -7.97
C GLY A 15 0.64 -10.44 -6.70
N TYR A 16 0.02 -10.39 -5.53
CA TYR A 16 0.73 -10.34 -4.25
C TYR A 16 1.55 -11.60 -4.00
N ASP A 17 1.01 -12.78 -4.30
CA ASP A 17 1.74 -14.05 -4.16
C ASP A 17 2.94 -14.09 -5.11
N LYS A 18 2.78 -13.62 -6.35
CA LYS A 18 3.88 -13.46 -7.31
C LYS A 18 4.95 -12.51 -6.79
N ALA A 19 4.54 -11.37 -6.24
CA ALA A 19 5.46 -10.38 -5.68
C ALA A 19 6.29 -10.96 -4.53
N LEU A 20 5.66 -11.65 -3.59
CA LEU A 20 6.34 -12.26 -2.45
C LEU A 20 7.25 -13.42 -2.84
N ALA A 21 6.90 -14.18 -3.88
CA ALA A 21 7.72 -15.28 -4.39
C ALA A 21 8.93 -14.81 -5.20
N SER A 22 8.91 -13.57 -5.69
CA SER A 22 10.01 -12.95 -6.43
C SER A 22 10.97 -12.21 -5.50
N SER A 23 12.19 -11.98 -5.94
CA SER A 23 13.13 -11.06 -5.28
C SER A 23 13.06 -9.64 -5.86
N SER A 24 12.07 -9.36 -6.70
CA SER A 24 11.92 -8.08 -7.38
C SER A 24 11.34 -7.00 -6.49
N GLN A 25 12.09 -5.93 -6.25
CA GLN A 25 11.58 -4.74 -5.53
C GLN A 25 10.37 -4.13 -6.24
N ILE A 26 10.33 -4.14 -7.57
CA ILE A 26 9.23 -3.58 -8.35
C ILE A 26 7.92 -4.30 -8.04
N LYS A 27 7.94 -5.63 -8.05
CA LYS A 27 6.73 -6.41 -7.77
C LYS A 27 6.21 -6.24 -6.35
N LEU A 28 7.11 -6.04 -5.37
CA LEU A 28 6.73 -5.75 -3.98
C LEU A 28 5.92 -4.45 -3.83
N LEU A 29 6.06 -3.51 -4.77
CA LEU A 29 5.23 -2.31 -4.79
C LEU A 29 3.74 -2.62 -4.95
N MET A 30 3.37 -3.72 -5.60
CA MET A 30 1.96 -4.07 -5.77
C MET A 30 1.23 -4.29 -4.43
N PRO A 31 1.65 -5.19 -3.54
CA PRO A 31 1.00 -5.32 -2.23
C PRO A 31 1.17 -4.09 -1.35
N LEU A 32 2.30 -3.39 -1.42
CA LEU A 32 2.51 -2.16 -0.65
C LEU A 32 1.54 -1.05 -1.05
N LEU A 33 1.22 -0.91 -2.33
CA LEU A 33 0.25 0.05 -2.82
C LEU A 33 -1.19 -0.45 -2.65
N GLY A 34 -1.43 -1.72 -2.97
CA GLY A 34 -2.76 -2.30 -2.97
C GLY A 34 -3.39 -2.42 -1.58
N GLU A 35 -2.58 -2.60 -0.54
CA GLU A 35 -3.05 -2.80 0.84
C GLU A 35 -2.87 -1.56 1.73
N THR A 36 -2.37 -0.46 1.20
CA THR A 36 -2.28 0.83 1.88
C THR A 36 -3.06 1.94 1.21
N GLY A 37 -3.34 1.79 -0.08
CA GLY A 37 -3.94 2.84 -0.90
C GLY A 37 -3.01 4.01 -1.22
N CYS A 38 -1.74 3.93 -0.87
CA CYS A 38 -0.76 4.98 -1.10
C CYS A 38 -0.55 5.30 -2.58
N ARG A 39 -0.10 6.53 -2.85
CA ARG A 39 0.49 6.89 -4.13
C ARG A 39 1.86 6.27 -4.28
N LEU A 40 2.28 5.99 -5.50
CA LEU A 40 3.57 5.36 -5.77
C LEU A 40 4.74 6.12 -5.14
N ALA A 41 4.79 7.44 -5.30
CA ALA A 41 5.86 8.26 -4.73
C ALA A 41 5.88 8.24 -3.20
N GLU A 42 4.74 8.04 -2.56
CA GLU A 42 4.64 7.94 -1.10
C GLU A 42 5.38 6.72 -0.57
N ILE A 43 5.27 5.59 -1.26
CA ILE A 43 5.95 4.34 -0.89
C ILE A 43 7.42 4.34 -1.37
N VAL A 44 7.67 4.70 -2.62
CA VAL A 44 9.03 4.69 -3.19
C VAL A 44 9.96 5.66 -2.48
N GLY A 45 9.43 6.77 -1.98
CA GLY A 45 10.17 7.79 -1.24
C GLY A 45 10.27 7.58 0.27
N LEU A 46 9.82 6.44 0.80
CA LEU A 46 9.92 6.17 2.25
C LEU A 46 11.38 6.08 2.69
N LYS A 47 11.66 6.74 3.81
CA LYS A 47 12.88 6.51 4.60
C LYS A 47 12.62 5.47 5.67
N LEU A 48 13.67 4.80 6.15
CA LEU A 48 13.53 3.81 7.22
C LEU A 48 12.96 4.41 8.51
N GLU A 49 13.24 5.69 8.79
CA GLU A 49 12.66 6.43 9.92
C GLU A 49 11.14 6.63 9.81
N ASP A 50 10.56 6.46 8.61
CA ASP A 50 9.13 6.52 8.37
C ASP A 50 8.41 5.18 8.57
N ILE A 51 9.14 4.14 8.95
CA ILE A 51 8.63 2.77 9.10
C ILE A 51 8.83 2.33 10.54
N ASP A 52 7.74 2.02 11.23
CA ASP A 52 7.73 1.49 12.58
C ASP A 52 7.23 0.04 12.55
N LEU A 53 8.18 -0.92 12.53
CA LEU A 53 7.83 -2.34 12.50
C LEU A 53 7.36 -2.88 13.84
N GLU A 54 7.72 -2.24 14.94
CA GLU A 54 7.25 -2.65 16.27
C GLU A 54 5.75 -2.41 16.41
N SER A 55 5.26 -1.31 15.86
CA SER A 55 3.85 -0.93 15.87
C SER A 55 3.12 -1.25 14.56
N ASP A 56 3.81 -1.80 13.56
CA ASP A 56 3.27 -2.07 12.21
C ASP A 56 2.65 -0.84 11.56
N LEU A 57 3.40 0.24 11.50
CA LEU A 57 2.96 1.53 10.97
C LEU A 57 3.92 2.07 9.92
N ILE A 58 3.39 2.88 9.02
CA ILE A 58 4.17 3.80 8.19
C ILE A 58 3.67 5.23 8.40
N TYR A 59 4.61 6.16 8.36
CA TYR A 59 4.33 7.59 8.42
C TYR A 59 4.49 8.20 7.03
N VAL A 60 3.38 8.56 6.40
CA VAL A 60 3.39 9.28 5.13
C VAL A 60 3.49 10.77 5.45
N ARG A 61 4.69 11.31 5.29
CA ARG A 61 5.03 12.69 5.64
C ARG A 61 6.08 13.24 4.68
N PRO A 62 6.18 14.57 4.52
CA PRO A 62 7.26 15.14 3.73
C PRO A 62 8.63 14.72 4.29
N ASN A 63 9.57 14.44 3.42
CA ASN A 63 10.95 14.20 3.79
C ASN A 63 11.90 14.88 2.78
N SER A 64 13.21 14.82 3.05
CA SER A 64 14.21 15.48 2.21
C SER A 64 14.28 14.94 0.77
N ALA A 65 13.82 13.72 0.53
CA ALA A 65 13.87 13.07 -0.77
C ALA A 65 12.61 13.32 -1.62
N ARG A 66 11.49 13.61 -0.98
CA ARG A 66 10.19 13.65 -1.65
C ARG A 66 9.21 14.58 -0.94
N ARG A 67 8.51 15.39 -1.73
CA ARG A 67 7.35 16.16 -1.27
C ARG A 67 6.11 15.27 -1.29
N LEU A 68 5.09 15.66 -0.52
CA LEU A 68 3.75 15.13 -0.67
C LEU A 68 2.95 16.01 -1.64
N LYS A 69 2.04 15.38 -2.40
CA LYS A 69 1.22 16.08 -3.39
C LYS A 69 0.33 17.15 -2.77
N THR A 70 -0.22 16.86 -1.59
CA THR A 70 -1.13 17.75 -0.86
C THR A 70 -0.87 17.67 0.65
N ARG A 71 -1.34 18.69 1.38
CA ARG A 71 -1.26 18.70 2.84
C ARG A 71 -2.07 17.57 3.48
N SER A 72 -3.21 17.22 2.89
CA SER A 72 -4.05 16.09 3.34
C SER A 72 -3.40 14.72 3.15
N SER A 73 -2.30 14.64 2.40
CA SER A 73 -1.54 13.39 2.22
C SER A 73 -0.74 12.98 3.45
N HIS A 74 -0.47 13.92 4.38
CA HIS A 74 0.26 13.64 5.63
C HIS A 74 -0.63 12.77 6.54
N ARG A 75 -0.21 11.54 6.80
CA ARG A 75 -0.99 10.57 7.57
C ARG A 75 -0.15 9.39 8.07
N THR A 76 -0.71 8.67 9.03
CA THR A 76 -0.16 7.41 9.54
C THR A 76 -1.04 6.25 9.08
N LEU A 77 -0.43 5.19 8.59
CA LEU A 77 -1.13 4.02 8.06
C LEU A 77 -0.64 2.73 8.70
N PRO A 78 -1.54 1.76 8.93
CA PRO A 78 -1.16 0.45 9.40
C PRO A 78 -0.61 -0.41 8.27
N LEU A 79 0.36 -1.26 8.60
CA LEU A 79 0.81 -2.36 7.76
C LEU A 79 0.06 -3.62 8.17
N VAL A 80 -0.81 -4.12 7.29
CA VAL A 80 -1.67 -5.26 7.54
C VAL A 80 -1.44 -6.34 6.48
N GLY A 81 -1.39 -7.60 6.89
CA GLY A 81 -1.35 -8.75 5.99
C GLY A 81 -0.23 -8.69 4.95
N TYR A 82 -0.58 -8.73 3.69
CA TYR A 82 0.38 -8.70 2.58
C TYR A 82 1.28 -7.45 2.56
N ALA A 83 0.78 -6.29 2.99
CA ALA A 83 1.60 -5.09 3.10
C ALA A 83 2.72 -5.26 4.14
N LYS A 84 2.42 -5.91 5.26
CA LYS A 84 3.42 -6.21 6.30
C LYS A 84 4.48 -7.18 5.79
N LEU A 85 4.07 -8.25 5.12
CA LEU A 85 4.99 -9.24 4.53
C LEU A 85 5.88 -8.60 3.46
N ALA A 86 5.29 -7.82 2.57
CA ALA A 86 6.03 -7.12 1.52
C ALA A 86 7.01 -6.09 2.08
N MET A 87 6.63 -5.37 3.14
CA MET A 87 7.51 -4.43 3.82
C MET A 87 8.73 -5.14 4.41
N GLY A 88 8.53 -6.30 5.04
CA GLY A 88 9.64 -7.11 5.57
C GLY A 88 10.63 -7.53 4.48
N GLN A 89 10.14 -7.93 3.31
CA GLN A 89 11.00 -8.26 2.17
C GLN A 89 11.69 -7.03 1.56
N ALA A 90 10.97 -5.92 1.42
CA ALA A 90 11.53 -4.68 0.88
C ALA A 90 12.66 -4.13 1.78
N LEU A 91 12.51 -4.21 3.09
CA LEU A 91 13.53 -3.77 4.06
C LEU A 91 14.85 -4.54 3.94
N LYS A 92 14.82 -5.79 3.52
CA LYS A 92 16.05 -6.58 3.28
C LYS A 92 16.86 -6.05 2.11
N GLN A 93 16.26 -5.31 1.20
CA GLN A 93 16.89 -4.77 0.00
C GLN A 93 17.13 -3.25 0.09
N GLY A 94 16.67 -2.62 1.16
CA GLY A 94 16.93 -1.21 1.45
C GLY A 94 18.39 -0.95 1.87
N ASP A 95 18.75 0.32 1.94
CA ASP A 95 20.01 0.74 2.53
C ASP A 95 19.82 1.27 3.97
N ALA A 96 20.79 1.97 4.52
CA ALA A 96 20.71 2.52 5.87
C ALA A 96 19.68 3.66 6.03
N THR A 97 19.20 4.24 4.94
CA THR A 97 18.34 5.44 4.94
C THR A 97 17.01 5.21 4.22
N TYR A 98 17.04 4.55 3.06
CA TYR A 98 15.89 4.44 2.16
C TYR A 98 15.39 3.01 2.00
N LEU A 99 14.08 2.86 1.87
CA LEU A 99 13.44 1.58 1.56
C LEU A 99 13.76 1.13 0.12
N PHE A 100 13.76 2.07 -0.82
CA PHE A 100 14.02 1.84 -2.23
C PHE A 100 15.19 2.71 -2.73
N PRO A 101 16.43 2.43 -2.31
CA PRO A 101 17.58 3.29 -2.63
C PRO A 101 17.86 3.40 -4.14
N ARG A 102 17.47 2.39 -4.91
CA ARG A 102 17.62 2.38 -6.37
C ARG A 102 16.95 3.58 -7.05
N TYR A 103 15.88 4.11 -6.46
CA TYR A 103 15.10 5.22 -7.02
C TYR A 103 15.44 6.57 -6.39
N ILE A 104 16.48 6.60 -5.58
CA ILE A 104 17.02 7.81 -4.96
C ILE A 104 18.33 8.18 -5.67
N ARG A 105 18.43 9.42 -6.12
CA ARG A 105 19.65 9.98 -6.70
C ARG A 105 19.88 11.37 -6.12
N ASP A 106 21.07 11.61 -5.59
CA ASP A 106 21.46 12.88 -4.96
C ASP A 106 20.42 13.34 -3.90
N GLY A 107 19.94 12.39 -3.10
CA GLY A 107 18.97 12.64 -2.05
C GLY A 107 17.54 12.93 -2.52
N LYS A 108 17.23 12.73 -3.82
CA LYS A 108 15.90 12.94 -4.40
C LYS A 108 15.30 11.64 -4.90
N CYS A 109 13.98 11.49 -4.68
CA CYS A 109 13.20 10.36 -5.17
C CYS A 109 12.73 10.57 -6.61
N TYR A 110 13.02 9.59 -7.46
CA TYR A 110 12.58 9.52 -8.86
C TYR A 110 11.56 8.38 -9.03
N ALA A 111 10.36 8.58 -8.53
CA ALA A 111 9.29 7.56 -8.56
C ALA A 111 8.91 7.13 -9.99
N THR A 112 9.10 7.98 -10.99
CA THR A 112 8.85 7.66 -12.40
C THR A 112 9.70 6.48 -12.88
N HIS A 113 10.93 6.34 -12.38
CA HIS A 113 11.80 5.21 -12.71
C HIS A 113 11.28 3.87 -12.14
N ALA A 114 10.47 3.90 -11.08
CA ALA A 114 9.77 2.74 -10.57
C ALA A 114 8.43 2.52 -11.30
N SER A 115 7.75 3.59 -11.67
CA SER A 115 6.46 3.56 -12.36
C SER A 115 6.53 2.78 -13.67
N ASN A 116 7.53 3.03 -14.49
CA ASN A 116 7.64 2.41 -15.81
C ASN A 116 7.75 0.88 -15.75
N PRO A 117 8.70 0.27 -15.02
CA PRO A 117 8.77 -1.18 -14.93
C PRO A 117 7.58 -1.80 -14.19
N LEU A 118 7.04 -1.13 -13.17
CA LEU A 118 5.86 -1.60 -12.47
C LEU A 118 4.65 -1.67 -13.41
N ASN A 119 4.36 -0.60 -14.12
CA ASN A 119 3.24 -0.56 -15.07
C ASN A 119 3.44 -1.52 -16.24
N LYS A 120 4.66 -1.74 -16.68
CA LYS A 120 4.97 -2.75 -17.72
C LYS A 120 4.55 -4.15 -17.25
N TRP A 121 4.89 -4.53 -16.04
CA TRP A 121 4.46 -5.80 -15.46
C TRP A 121 2.95 -5.88 -15.28
N LEU A 122 2.34 -4.86 -14.64
CA LEU A 122 0.91 -4.86 -14.35
C LEU A 122 0.06 -4.92 -15.63
N LYS A 123 0.39 -4.13 -16.64
CA LYS A 123 -0.34 -4.13 -17.92
C LYS A 123 -0.29 -5.46 -18.63
N LYS A 124 0.86 -6.16 -18.54
CA LYS A 124 1.04 -7.48 -19.15
C LYS A 124 0.20 -8.56 -18.47
N ASP A 125 0.23 -8.59 -17.14
CA ASP A 125 -0.38 -9.68 -16.36
C ASP A 125 -1.82 -9.37 -15.91
N PHE A 126 -2.28 -8.12 -16.01
CA PHE A 126 -3.58 -7.65 -15.50
C PHE A 126 -4.37 -6.79 -16.50
N ASP A 127 -4.40 -7.19 -17.76
CA ASP A 127 -5.25 -6.56 -18.79
C ASP A 127 -5.14 -5.02 -18.87
N GLY A 128 -3.94 -4.50 -18.88
CA GLY A 128 -3.70 -3.08 -19.02
C GLY A 128 -3.91 -2.24 -17.75
N LEU A 129 -4.15 -2.88 -16.60
CA LEU A 129 -4.22 -2.18 -15.32
C LEU A 129 -2.87 -1.60 -14.92
N THR A 130 -2.90 -0.51 -14.17
CA THR A 130 -1.71 0.26 -13.76
C THR A 130 -1.63 0.38 -12.24
N ALA A 131 -0.50 0.89 -11.76
CA ALA A 131 -0.29 1.17 -10.34
C ALA A 131 -1.37 2.09 -9.76
N HIS A 132 -1.81 3.09 -10.53
CA HIS A 132 -2.87 4.00 -10.08
C HIS A 132 -4.22 3.29 -9.86
N CYS A 133 -4.48 2.23 -10.61
CA CYS A 133 -5.66 1.39 -10.43
C CYS A 133 -5.66 0.66 -9.07
N LEU A 134 -4.50 0.38 -8.48
CA LEU A 134 -4.40 -0.20 -7.14
C LEU A 134 -5.00 0.73 -6.08
N ARG A 135 -4.72 2.02 -6.20
CA ARG A 135 -5.26 3.04 -5.29
C ARG A 135 -6.78 3.20 -5.44
N HIS A 136 -7.29 3.19 -6.66
CA HIS A 136 -8.74 3.19 -6.91
C HIS A 136 -9.41 1.94 -6.37
N THR A 137 -8.80 0.79 -6.58
CA THR A 137 -9.30 -0.49 -6.07
C THR A 137 -9.36 -0.51 -4.55
N PHE A 138 -8.35 0.00 -3.87
CA PHE A 138 -8.33 0.12 -2.41
C PHE A 138 -9.51 0.97 -1.91
N ARG A 139 -9.77 2.10 -2.54
CA ARG A 139 -10.93 2.95 -2.22
C ARG A 139 -12.25 2.22 -2.43
N ASP A 140 -12.41 1.53 -3.54
CA ASP A 140 -13.62 0.77 -3.85
C ASP A 140 -13.85 -0.38 -2.85
N ARG A 141 -12.80 -1.05 -2.40
CA ARG A 141 -12.88 -2.10 -1.38
C ARG A 141 -13.36 -1.54 -0.04
N LEU A 142 -12.88 -0.38 0.37
CA LEU A 142 -13.37 0.29 1.58
C LEU A 142 -14.84 0.71 1.44
N ARG A 143 -15.23 1.22 0.29
CA ARG A 143 -16.64 1.55 0.01
C ARG A 143 -17.54 0.31 0.05
N ALA A 144 -17.08 -0.81 -0.47
CA ALA A 144 -17.84 -2.06 -0.50
C ALA A 144 -18.19 -2.60 0.89
N VAL A 145 -17.42 -2.24 1.91
CA VAL A 145 -17.68 -2.58 3.32
C VAL A 145 -18.26 -1.41 4.11
N GLU A 146 -18.81 -0.42 3.41
CA GLU A 146 -19.51 0.74 3.99
C GLU A 146 -18.64 1.56 4.95
N CYS A 147 -17.33 1.64 4.68
CA CYS A 147 -16.45 2.52 5.41
C CYS A 147 -16.91 3.99 5.24
N PRO A 148 -17.02 4.78 6.33
CA PRO A 148 -17.37 6.18 6.23
C PRO A 148 -16.48 6.95 5.28
N ILE A 149 -17.04 7.87 4.47
CA ILE A 149 -16.31 8.59 3.42
C ILE A 149 -15.16 9.41 4.00
N ASP A 150 -15.36 10.08 5.12
CA ASP A 150 -14.33 10.87 5.78
C ASP A 150 -13.16 10.00 6.30
N LEU A 151 -13.46 8.78 6.74
CA LEU A 151 -12.43 7.82 7.12
C LEU A 151 -11.67 7.30 5.89
N ILE A 152 -12.36 6.99 4.80
CA ILE A 152 -11.73 6.64 3.51
C ILE A 152 -10.76 7.76 3.08
N ASP A 153 -11.21 9.00 3.14
CA ASP A 153 -10.41 10.15 2.74
C ASP A 153 -9.19 10.34 3.64
N GLN A 154 -9.33 10.09 4.93
CA GLN A 154 -8.19 10.12 5.87
C GLN A 154 -7.18 9.03 5.55
N ILE A 155 -7.62 7.80 5.32
CA ILE A 155 -6.73 6.67 5.01
C ILE A 155 -5.98 6.91 3.69
N GLY A 156 -6.68 7.37 2.67
CA GLY A 156 -6.11 7.59 1.34
C GLY A 156 -5.39 8.92 1.14
N GLY A 157 -5.53 9.85 2.08
CA GLY A 157 -5.01 11.21 1.91
C GLY A 157 -5.77 11.99 0.84
N TRP A 158 -7.07 11.72 0.67
CA TRP A 158 -7.96 12.50 -0.20
C TRP A 158 -8.55 13.68 0.57
N LYS A 159 -8.84 14.76 -0.15
CA LYS A 159 -9.61 15.85 0.42
C LYS A 159 -11.08 15.45 0.50
N SER A 160 -11.65 15.51 1.70
CA SER A 160 -13.09 15.37 1.89
C SER A 160 -13.79 16.71 1.72
N VAL A 161 -14.91 16.74 1.02
CA VAL A 161 -15.79 17.91 0.94
C VAL A 161 -16.34 18.26 2.33
N SER A 162 -16.51 17.27 3.20
CA SER A 162 -16.95 17.46 4.59
C SER A 162 -15.84 18.01 5.49
N SER A 163 -14.56 17.90 5.11
CA SER A 163 -13.43 18.41 5.89
C SER A 163 -13.27 19.93 5.84
N ILE A 164 -13.93 20.60 4.89
CA ILE A 164 -13.89 22.06 4.76
C ILE A 164 -14.66 22.74 5.92
N GLY A 165 -15.60 22.04 6.55
CA GLY A 165 -16.37 22.53 7.70
C GLY A 165 -15.94 21.99 9.07
N ASN A 166 -15.10 20.93 9.11
CA ASN A 166 -14.73 20.22 10.34
C ASN A 166 -13.24 20.35 10.65
N SER A 167 -12.76 21.58 10.83
CA SER A 167 -11.40 21.82 11.32
C SER A 167 -11.23 21.48 12.83
N TYR A 168 -12.23 20.88 13.46
CA TYR A 168 -12.29 20.58 14.89
C TYR A 168 -12.25 19.10 15.19
N GLY A 169 -11.22 18.36 14.76
CA GLY A 169 -11.06 16.98 15.13
C GLY A 169 -9.73 16.44 14.66
N GLU A 170 -9.10 15.65 15.51
CA GLU A 170 -7.84 14.95 15.20
C GLU A 170 -8.02 13.80 14.19
N GLY A 171 -9.23 13.61 13.66
CA GLY A 171 -9.58 12.51 12.80
C GLY A 171 -9.75 11.19 13.56
N TYR A 172 -9.79 10.10 12.81
CA TYR A 172 -9.91 8.76 13.39
C TYR A 172 -8.59 8.27 13.97
N SER A 173 -8.67 7.50 15.06
CA SER A 173 -7.50 6.86 15.68
C SER A 173 -6.90 5.79 14.76
N ILE A 174 -5.63 5.47 14.98
CA ILE A 174 -4.94 4.41 14.24
C ILE A 174 -5.61 3.04 14.43
N ASP A 175 -6.21 2.76 15.59
CA ASP A 175 -6.91 1.51 15.84
C ASP A 175 -8.17 1.37 14.98
N LYS A 176 -8.92 2.45 14.79
CA LYS A 176 -10.09 2.48 13.89
C LYS A 176 -9.67 2.31 12.44
N ILE A 177 -8.59 2.94 12.02
CA ILE A 177 -8.02 2.81 10.68
C ILE A 177 -7.58 1.36 10.45
N ARG A 178 -6.82 0.78 11.38
CA ARG A 178 -6.36 -0.62 11.31
C ARG A 178 -7.52 -1.58 11.19
N TRP A 179 -8.54 -1.41 11.98
CA TRP A 179 -9.73 -2.26 11.93
C TRP A 179 -10.38 -2.26 10.54
N ARG A 180 -10.52 -1.09 9.90
CA ARG A 180 -11.09 -0.99 8.55
C ARG A 180 -10.20 -1.62 7.49
N VAL A 181 -8.90 -1.42 7.58
CA VAL A 181 -7.93 -2.04 6.66
C VAL A 181 -7.90 -3.56 6.83
N GLU A 182 -8.01 -4.06 8.06
CA GLU A 182 -8.10 -5.50 8.33
C GLU A 182 -9.36 -6.13 7.71
N ILE A 183 -10.51 -5.43 7.73
CA ILE A 183 -11.75 -5.93 7.12
C ILE A 183 -11.58 -6.22 5.63
N ILE A 184 -10.88 -5.36 4.91
CA ILE A 184 -10.71 -5.49 3.44
C ILE A 184 -9.44 -6.24 3.04
N GLN A 185 -8.58 -6.61 3.99
CA GLN A 185 -7.30 -7.24 3.65
C GLN A 185 -7.48 -8.47 2.76
N ILE A 186 -6.58 -8.63 1.81
CA ILE A 186 -6.44 -9.87 1.07
C ILE A 186 -5.78 -10.88 1.99
N ILE A 187 -6.39 -12.05 2.15
CA ILE A 187 -5.95 -13.06 3.11
C ILE A 187 -5.06 -14.09 2.43
N GLU A 188 -3.88 -14.36 3.00
CA GLU A 188 -3.07 -15.51 2.63
C GLU A 188 -3.83 -16.82 2.91
N PRO A 189 -3.74 -17.81 2.01
CA PRO A 189 -4.28 -19.13 2.35
C PRO A 189 -3.52 -19.66 3.57
N LYS A 190 -4.26 -20.14 4.54
CA LYS A 190 -3.67 -20.84 5.68
C LYS A 190 -2.80 -21.97 5.14
N LYS A 191 -1.50 -21.99 5.49
CA LYS A 191 -0.64 -23.15 5.22
C LYS A 191 -1.37 -24.36 5.82
N ARG A 192 -1.76 -25.34 4.97
CA ARG A 192 -2.23 -26.63 5.48
C ARG A 192 -1.08 -27.19 6.31
N ASN A 193 -1.30 -27.30 7.60
CA ASN A 193 -0.37 -28.03 8.46
C ASN A 193 -0.29 -29.46 7.91
N SER A 194 0.86 -29.80 7.36
CA SER A 194 1.19 -31.16 6.87
C SER A 194 1.42 -32.17 8.00
N ASN A 195 0.81 -31.95 9.16
CA ASN A 195 0.91 -32.80 10.34
C ASN A 195 -0.45 -33.43 10.72
N GLN A 196 -1.15 -33.99 9.73
CA GLN A 196 -2.22 -34.97 9.99
C GLN A 196 -2.16 -36.09 8.96
N SER A 197 -1.13 -36.91 9.03
CA SER A 197 -1.18 -38.27 8.49
C SER A 197 -0.07 -39.10 9.13
N THR A 198 -0.33 -39.58 10.33
CA THR A 198 0.16 -40.88 10.81
C THR A 198 -0.50 -41.17 12.14
N LEU A 199 -1.73 -41.67 12.08
CA LEU A 199 -2.29 -42.53 13.09
C LEU A 199 -3.36 -43.38 12.39
N ASN A 200 -2.89 -44.49 11.86
CA ASN A 200 -3.62 -45.75 11.82
C ASN A 200 -2.63 -46.87 11.48
#